data_962ee9e8b7cda05d4c0cb0dda062dcd1
#
_entry.id   962ee9e8b7cda05d4c0cb0dda062dcd1
#
_cell.length_a   1.000
_cell.length_b   1.000
_cell.length_c   1.000
_cell.angle_alpha   90.00
_cell.angle_beta   90.00
_cell.angle_gamma   90.00
#
_symmetry.space_group_name_H-M   'P 1'
#
loop_
_entity.id
_entity.type
_entity.pdbx_description
1 polymer ?
#
loop_
_entity_poly.entity_id
_entity_poly.type
_entity_poly.pdbx_seq_one_letter_code
_entity_poly.pdbx_strand_id
1 'polypeptide(L)'
;MLRQSFRDFIFATNTDGSGKAASYVRALDMLGPILTKHYPRPIVGGSMWHSFSLADIHALHEWICAESRKGAASSIYPDFESPSYLKNNFCSAAVRAYGEFLATEAFEDGIVAKVSGETGGKAVAQKAELLIDTTSQTDLEAHLNLTAKEGKEKLAAVKVRVNQDIFRKMVLANYGGKCCVTGLSVPDVLRASHISPWAEDEKNRLNPENGLCLSATYDAAFDRHLISFDEHYRLVVSKAIKDHYTDAAAKSYFINLEGQKMSLPAKFLPSQALLEKHRALLAG
;
A
#
# COMPACT_ATOMS: atom_id res chain seq x y z
N MET A 1 -6.47 -7.58 5.24
CA MET A 1 -5.63 -6.39 4.98
C MET A 1 -4.14 -6.76 4.97
N LEU A 2 -3.46 -7.04 6.07
CA LEU A 2 -2.00 -7.32 6.11
C LEU A 2 -1.52 -8.42 5.15
N ARG A 3 -2.30 -9.50 4.99
CA ARG A 3 -1.96 -10.60 4.07
C ARG A 3 -1.82 -10.13 2.61
N GLN A 4 -2.73 -9.30 2.14
CA GLN A 4 -2.69 -8.75 0.79
C GLN A 4 -1.57 -7.72 0.65
N SER A 5 -1.44 -6.79 1.61
CA SER A 5 -0.36 -5.79 1.61
C SER A 5 1.02 -6.45 1.60
N PHE A 6 1.24 -7.50 2.40
CA PHE A 6 2.47 -8.27 2.36
C PHE A 6 2.73 -8.94 1.00
N ARG A 7 1.69 -9.54 0.41
CA ARG A 7 1.80 -10.13 -0.93
C ARG A 7 2.24 -9.10 -1.95
N ASP A 8 1.62 -7.91 -1.94
CA ASP A 8 1.94 -6.81 -2.85
C ASP A 8 3.35 -6.27 -2.58
N PHE A 9 3.77 -6.21 -1.31
CA PHE A 9 5.15 -5.89 -0.93
C PHE A 9 6.16 -6.86 -1.52
N ILE A 10 5.92 -8.18 -1.45
CA ILE A 10 6.82 -9.17 -2.02
C ILE A 10 6.83 -9.10 -3.55
N PHE A 11 5.70 -8.88 -4.21
CA PHE A 11 5.64 -8.69 -5.66
C PHE A 11 6.48 -7.49 -6.11
N ALA A 12 6.36 -6.36 -5.43
CA ALA A 12 7.09 -5.13 -5.78
C ALA A 12 8.60 -5.21 -5.52
N THR A 13 9.04 -6.08 -4.60
CA THR A 13 10.45 -6.20 -4.18
C THR A 13 11.20 -7.39 -4.79
N ASN A 14 10.55 -8.18 -5.64
CA ASN A 14 11.15 -9.37 -6.24
C ASN A 14 10.93 -9.42 -7.75
N THR A 15 11.75 -10.25 -8.42
CA THR A 15 11.66 -10.47 -9.88
C THR A 15 10.31 -11.08 -10.26
N ASP A 16 9.70 -10.52 -11.30
CA ASP A 16 8.46 -11.03 -11.88
C ASP A 16 8.55 -12.51 -12.24
N GLY A 17 7.48 -13.26 -11.95
CA GLY A 17 7.39 -14.69 -12.26
C GLY A 17 8.13 -15.62 -11.30
N SER A 18 8.79 -15.12 -10.25
CA SER A 18 9.57 -15.94 -9.29
C SER A 18 8.70 -16.89 -8.44
N GLY A 19 7.38 -16.73 -8.39
CA GLY A 19 6.49 -17.48 -7.50
C GLY A 19 6.71 -17.24 -6.00
N LYS A 20 7.65 -16.39 -5.65
CA LYS A 20 8.11 -16.15 -4.28
C LYS A 20 7.03 -15.59 -3.37
N ALA A 21 6.22 -14.66 -3.89
CA ALA A 21 5.12 -14.06 -3.14
C ALA A 21 4.09 -15.12 -2.70
N ALA A 22 3.67 -15.98 -3.61
CA ALA A 22 2.73 -17.06 -3.30
C ALA A 22 3.32 -18.06 -2.29
N SER A 23 4.60 -18.43 -2.46
CA SER A 23 5.30 -19.34 -1.54
C SER A 23 5.46 -18.77 -0.15
N TYR A 24 5.77 -17.47 -0.01
CA TYR A 24 5.93 -16.83 1.30
C TYR A 24 4.60 -16.64 2.02
N VAL A 25 3.55 -16.23 1.29
CA VAL A 25 2.20 -16.15 1.85
C VAL A 25 1.75 -17.53 2.35
N ARG A 26 1.94 -18.60 1.54
CA ARG A 26 1.62 -19.96 1.96
C ARG A 26 2.43 -20.42 3.17
N ALA A 27 3.73 -20.08 3.24
CA ALA A 27 4.56 -20.39 4.40
C ALA A 27 4.00 -19.76 5.69
N LEU A 28 3.60 -18.48 5.64
CA LEU A 28 3.02 -17.79 6.79
C LEU A 28 1.62 -18.32 7.14
N ASP A 29 0.80 -18.66 6.16
CA ASP A 29 -0.51 -19.30 6.40
C ASP A 29 -0.36 -20.64 7.15
N MET A 30 0.62 -21.48 6.78
CA MET A 30 0.89 -22.75 7.47
C MET A 30 1.46 -22.56 8.88
N LEU A 31 2.25 -21.49 9.10
CA LEU A 31 2.88 -21.24 10.40
C LEU A 31 1.88 -20.88 11.49
N GLY A 32 0.80 -20.17 11.20
CA GLY A 32 -0.15 -19.70 12.21
C GLY A 32 -0.63 -20.81 13.17
N PRO A 33 -1.24 -21.89 12.70
CA PRO A 33 -1.68 -23.01 13.53
C PRO A 33 -0.54 -23.70 14.28
N ILE A 34 0.64 -23.87 13.63
CA ILE A 34 1.82 -24.52 14.23
C ILE A 34 2.35 -23.70 15.40
N LEU A 35 2.42 -22.39 15.24
CA LEU A 35 2.92 -21.48 16.30
C LEU A 35 1.98 -21.46 17.49
N THR A 36 0.68 -21.53 17.27
CA THR A 36 -0.30 -21.62 18.36
C THR A 36 -0.06 -22.85 19.25
N LYS A 37 0.39 -23.95 18.65
CA LYS A 37 0.62 -25.22 19.35
C LYS A 37 2.01 -25.33 19.98
N HIS A 38 3.04 -24.82 19.32
CA HIS A 38 4.44 -25.12 19.66
C HIS A 38 5.29 -23.93 20.04
N TYR A 39 4.92 -22.71 19.64
CA TYR A 39 5.75 -21.54 19.92
C TYR A 39 5.64 -21.13 21.39
N PRO A 40 6.77 -20.88 22.08
CA PRO A 40 6.76 -20.58 23.51
C PRO A 40 6.06 -19.27 23.90
N ARG A 41 5.83 -18.37 22.95
CA ARG A 41 5.14 -17.09 23.16
C ARG A 41 3.76 -17.14 22.55
N PRO A 42 2.73 -16.61 23.21
CA PRO A 42 1.36 -16.63 22.70
C PRO A 42 1.26 -15.86 21.39
N ILE A 43 0.62 -16.47 20.39
CA ILE A 43 0.21 -15.80 19.15
C ILE A 43 -1.30 -15.56 19.22
N VAL A 44 -1.70 -14.30 19.07
CA VAL A 44 -3.11 -13.93 19.09
C VAL A 44 -3.82 -14.46 17.84
N GLY A 45 -4.90 -15.23 18.04
CA GLY A 45 -5.79 -15.66 16.95
C GLY A 45 -5.26 -16.75 16.02
N GLY A 46 -4.11 -17.38 16.31
CA GLY A 46 -3.58 -18.49 15.49
C GLY A 46 -3.24 -18.13 14.05
N SER A 47 -2.96 -16.88 13.76
CA SER A 47 -2.65 -16.38 12.42
C SER A 47 -1.40 -15.51 12.46
N MET A 48 -0.61 -15.54 11.39
CA MET A 48 0.52 -14.62 11.19
C MET A 48 0.08 -13.21 10.75
N TRP A 49 -1.19 -13.02 10.37
CA TRP A 49 -1.67 -11.78 9.76
C TRP A 49 -2.16 -10.75 10.77
N HIS A 50 -1.28 -10.41 11.72
CA HIS A 50 -1.50 -9.32 12.67
C HIS A 50 -0.18 -8.55 12.90
N SER A 51 -0.25 -7.42 13.58
CA SER A 51 0.93 -6.65 13.95
C SER A 51 1.75 -7.40 14.99
N PHE A 52 3.05 -7.53 14.69
CA PHE A 52 4.06 -7.96 15.64
C PHE A 52 4.98 -6.79 15.94
N SER A 53 5.55 -6.74 17.15
CA SER A 53 6.73 -5.91 17.36
C SER A 53 7.91 -6.47 16.55
N LEU A 54 8.84 -5.62 16.15
CA LEU A 54 10.06 -6.08 15.44
C LEU A 54 10.87 -7.07 16.30
N ALA A 55 10.87 -6.88 17.63
CA ALA A 55 11.51 -7.80 18.56
C ALA A 55 10.85 -9.19 18.55
N ASP A 56 9.52 -9.26 18.49
CA ASP A 56 8.79 -10.53 18.43
C ASP A 56 9.00 -11.26 17.11
N ILE A 57 9.01 -10.54 15.99
CA ILE A 57 9.34 -11.11 14.68
C ILE A 57 10.77 -11.63 14.63
N HIS A 58 11.73 -10.92 15.22
CA HIS A 58 13.11 -11.37 15.28
C HIS A 58 13.22 -12.66 16.11
N ALA A 59 12.63 -12.69 17.30
CA ALA A 59 12.61 -13.89 18.14
C ALA A 59 11.92 -15.08 17.48
N LEU A 60 10.83 -14.83 16.73
CA LEU A 60 10.14 -15.83 15.93
C LEU A 60 11.04 -16.38 14.81
N HIS A 61 11.73 -15.48 14.10
CA HIS A 61 12.67 -15.87 13.05
C HIS A 61 13.80 -16.77 13.59
N GLU A 62 14.40 -16.41 14.72
CA GLU A 62 15.44 -17.22 15.38
C GLU A 62 14.90 -18.61 15.76
N TRP A 63 13.71 -18.67 16.33
CA TRP A 63 13.07 -19.93 16.71
C TRP A 63 12.80 -20.82 15.48
N ILE A 64 12.24 -20.28 14.41
CA ILE A 64 12.00 -21.02 13.16
C ILE A 64 13.32 -21.50 12.54
N CYS A 65 14.38 -20.70 12.57
CA CYS A 65 15.70 -21.12 12.13
C CYS A 65 16.24 -22.28 12.96
N ALA A 66 16.04 -22.27 14.28
CA ALA A 66 16.44 -23.36 15.16
C ALA A 66 15.66 -24.65 14.85
N GLU A 67 14.33 -24.56 14.64
CA GLU A 67 13.52 -25.72 14.26
C GLU A 67 13.88 -26.26 12.87
N SER A 68 14.16 -25.39 11.89
CA SER A 68 14.59 -25.81 10.55
C SER A 68 15.90 -26.61 10.59
N ARG A 69 16.85 -26.24 11.46
CA ARG A 69 18.14 -26.97 11.63
C ARG A 69 17.95 -28.37 12.17
N LYS A 70 16.91 -28.63 12.96
CA LYS A 70 16.59 -29.97 13.47
C LYS A 70 16.04 -30.89 12.39
N GLY A 71 15.54 -30.34 11.28
CA GLY A 71 14.94 -31.10 10.18
C GLY A 71 13.81 -32.01 10.65
N ALA A 72 13.85 -33.29 10.28
CA ALA A 72 12.82 -34.26 10.68
C ALA A 72 12.79 -34.54 12.21
N ALA A 73 13.81 -34.17 12.96
CA ALA A 73 13.83 -34.27 14.42
C ALA A 73 13.13 -33.09 15.13
N SER A 74 12.69 -32.09 14.39
CA SER A 74 11.91 -30.98 14.94
C SER A 74 10.50 -31.44 15.35
N SER A 75 10.04 -31.02 16.52
CA SER A 75 8.70 -31.33 17.03
C SER A 75 7.56 -30.75 16.19
N ILE A 76 7.84 -29.72 15.40
CA ILE A 76 6.86 -29.10 14.50
C ILE A 76 6.81 -29.73 13.11
N TYR A 77 7.81 -30.56 12.76
CA TYR A 77 7.92 -31.14 11.42
C TYR A 77 6.70 -31.97 11.00
N PRO A 78 6.08 -32.79 11.88
CA PRO A 78 4.88 -33.57 11.54
C PRO A 78 3.63 -32.74 11.30
N ASP A 79 3.57 -31.51 11.84
CA ASP A 79 2.38 -30.66 11.73
C ASP A 79 2.35 -29.85 10.42
N PHE A 80 3.41 -29.89 9.61
CA PHE A 80 3.42 -29.23 8.31
C PHE A 80 2.71 -30.06 7.23
N GLU A 81 1.72 -29.47 6.57
CA GLU A 81 1.15 -30.02 5.32
C GLU A 81 2.24 -30.29 4.26
N SER A 82 3.25 -29.45 4.22
CA SER A 82 4.39 -29.52 3.30
C SER A 82 5.68 -29.33 4.08
N PRO A 83 6.27 -30.41 4.66
CA PRO A 83 7.48 -30.35 5.46
C PRO A 83 8.69 -29.75 4.74
N SER A 84 8.69 -29.75 3.40
CA SER A 84 9.70 -29.09 2.58
C SER A 84 9.81 -27.59 2.83
N TYR A 85 8.74 -26.93 3.26
CA TYR A 85 8.75 -25.50 3.60
C TYR A 85 9.62 -25.20 4.84
N LEU A 86 9.63 -26.10 5.81
CA LEU A 86 10.53 -25.98 6.95
C LEU A 86 11.96 -26.37 6.53
N LYS A 87 12.14 -27.54 5.90
CA LYS A 87 13.45 -28.09 5.52
C LYS A 87 14.24 -27.20 4.57
N ASN A 88 13.57 -26.53 3.61
CA ASN A 88 14.21 -25.68 2.61
C ASN A 88 14.20 -24.19 3.01
N ASN A 89 14.02 -23.88 4.29
CA ASN A 89 14.06 -22.53 4.86
C ASN A 89 13.00 -21.54 4.31
N PHE A 90 11.94 -22.00 3.64
CA PHE A 90 10.88 -21.11 3.17
C PHE A 90 10.19 -20.37 4.32
N CYS A 91 9.96 -21.06 5.44
CA CYS A 91 9.32 -20.46 6.60
C CYS A 91 10.19 -19.36 7.24
N SER A 92 11.48 -19.60 7.45
CA SER A 92 12.39 -18.59 8.01
C SER A 92 12.56 -17.40 7.06
N ALA A 93 12.66 -17.63 5.76
CA ALA A 93 12.74 -16.58 4.76
C ALA A 93 11.44 -15.75 4.69
N ALA A 94 10.27 -16.40 4.81
CA ALA A 94 8.99 -15.71 4.84
C ALA A 94 8.81 -14.86 6.10
N VAL A 95 9.19 -15.38 7.28
CA VAL A 95 9.14 -14.62 8.55
C VAL A 95 10.06 -13.41 8.51
N ARG A 96 11.28 -13.56 7.97
CA ARG A 96 12.20 -12.43 7.77
C ARG A 96 11.60 -11.38 6.85
N ALA A 97 11.07 -11.79 5.70
CA ALA A 97 10.45 -10.87 4.75
C ALA A 97 9.21 -10.16 5.35
N TYR A 98 8.48 -10.86 6.23
CA TYR A 98 7.37 -10.25 6.94
C TYR A 98 7.83 -9.20 7.95
N GLY A 99 8.96 -9.43 8.61
CA GLY A 99 9.61 -8.42 9.47
C GLY A 99 10.05 -7.18 8.68
N GLU A 100 10.65 -7.36 7.49
CA GLU A 100 11.00 -6.27 6.58
C GLU A 100 9.76 -5.45 6.17
N PHE A 101 8.66 -6.11 5.86
CA PHE A 101 7.37 -5.47 5.55
C PHE A 101 6.84 -4.66 6.74
N LEU A 102 6.79 -5.24 7.95
CA LEU A 102 6.31 -4.54 9.14
C LEU A 102 7.19 -3.33 9.52
N ALA A 103 8.49 -3.43 9.32
CA ALA A 103 9.42 -2.31 9.53
C ALA A 103 9.14 -1.17 8.54
N THR A 104 8.85 -1.51 7.28
CA THR A 104 8.50 -0.53 6.24
C THR A 104 7.17 0.17 6.58
N GLU A 105 6.15 -0.58 6.97
CA GLU A 105 4.85 -0.03 7.41
C GLU A 105 5.01 0.94 8.60
N ALA A 106 5.80 0.55 9.61
CA ALA A 106 6.06 1.40 10.78
C ALA A 106 6.81 2.69 10.42
N PHE A 107 7.74 2.62 9.47
CA PHE A 107 8.45 3.78 8.94
C PHE A 107 7.50 4.75 8.23
N GLU A 108 6.65 4.23 7.35
CA GLU A 108 5.66 5.03 6.61
C GLU A 108 4.67 5.73 7.56
N ASP A 109 4.13 5.00 8.54
CA ASP A 109 3.24 5.55 9.57
C ASP A 109 3.93 6.64 10.39
N GLY A 110 5.20 6.45 10.71
CA GLY A 110 6.02 7.43 11.40
C GLY A 110 6.19 8.73 10.60
N ILE A 111 6.37 8.64 9.28
CA ILE A 111 6.45 9.83 8.41
C ILE A 111 5.10 10.53 8.35
N VAL A 112 4.02 9.80 8.09
CA VAL A 112 2.65 10.36 8.03
C VAL A 112 2.31 11.09 9.32
N ALA A 113 2.64 10.52 10.49
CA ALA A 113 2.43 11.17 11.77
C ALA A 113 3.21 12.49 11.91
N LYS A 114 4.49 12.51 11.48
CA LYS A 114 5.36 13.70 11.57
C LYS A 114 4.92 14.83 10.65
N VAL A 115 4.32 14.53 9.50
CA VAL A 115 3.84 15.55 8.55
C VAL A 115 2.40 15.97 8.79
N SER A 116 1.64 15.25 9.60
CA SER A 116 0.21 15.52 9.85
C SER A 116 -0.08 16.92 10.44
N GLY A 117 0.91 17.50 11.13
CA GLY A 117 0.85 18.85 11.71
C GLY A 117 1.01 20.00 10.70
N GLU A 118 1.54 19.73 9.51
CA GLU A 118 1.82 20.76 8.52
C GLU A 118 0.55 21.40 7.94
N THR A 119 0.66 22.68 7.56
CA THR A 119 -0.40 23.44 6.90
C THR A 119 -0.01 23.70 5.45
N GLY A 120 -0.71 23.08 4.50
CA GLY A 120 -0.45 23.19 3.07
C GLY A 120 0.27 21.97 2.49
N GLY A 121 -0.26 21.49 1.37
CA GLY A 121 0.17 20.23 0.76
C GLY A 121 1.62 20.24 0.28
N LYS A 122 2.12 21.37 -0.21
CA LYS A 122 3.54 21.52 -0.61
C LYS A 122 4.51 21.38 0.57
N ALA A 123 4.16 21.93 1.74
CA ALA A 123 4.98 21.78 2.95
C ALA A 123 5.00 20.32 3.43
N VAL A 124 3.85 19.66 3.36
CA VAL A 124 3.74 18.21 3.63
C VAL A 124 4.67 17.42 2.71
N ALA A 125 4.61 17.66 1.39
CA ALA A 125 5.44 16.96 0.41
C ALA A 125 6.94 17.14 0.68
N GLN A 126 7.38 18.37 0.81
CA GLN A 126 8.80 18.70 1.07
C GLN A 126 9.31 18.06 2.37
N LYS A 127 8.53 18.13 3.44
CA LYS A 127 8.92 17.52 4.71
C LYS A 127 8.93 16.00 4.64
N ALA A 128 7.97 15.38 3.95
CA ALA A 128 7.95 13.93 3.74
C ALA A 128 9.17 13.47 2.94
N GLU A 129 9.50 14.13 1.82
CA GLU A 129 10.67 13.86 1.01
C GLU A 129 11.97 13.95 1.84
N LEU A 130 12.13 15.04 2.62
CA LEU A 130 13.29 15.21 3.50
C LEU A 130 13.41 14.07 4.51
N LEU A 131 12.30 13.66 5.14
CA LEU A 131 12.29 12.56 6.10
C LEU A 131 12.61 11.22 5.44
N ILE A 132 12.10 10.97 4.24
CA ILE A 132 12.40 9.75 3.46
C ILE A 132 13.89 9.72 3.12
N ASP A 133 14.47 10.82 2.65
CA ASP A 133 15.87 10.86 2.24
C ASP A 133 16.84 10.79 3.41
N THR A 134 16.55 11.44 4.53
CA THR A 134 17.45 11.47 5.70
C THR A 134 17.38 10.21 6.56
N THR A 135 16.20 9.59 6.68
CA THR A 135 16.01 8.41 7.55
C THR A 135 16.23 7.09 6.79
N SER A 136 15.97 7.06 5.48
CA SER A 136 15.97 5.82 4.70
C SER A 136 17.34 5.23 4.43
N GLN A 137 18.43 5.98 4.50
CA GLN A 137 19.76 5.43 4.22
C GLN A 137 20.34 4.61 5.38
N THR A 138 20.13 5.02 6.62
CA THR A 138 20.70 4.36 7.78
C THR A 138 19.79 3.28 8.38
N ASP A 139 18.50 3.55 8.49
CA ASP A 139 17.58 2.67 9.20
C ASP A 139 16.95 1.60 8.29
N LEU A 140 16.57 1.94 7.06
CA LEU A 140 15.99 0.98 6.13
C LEU A 140 17.03 -0.01 5.61
N GLU A 141 18.27 0.44 5.33
CA GLU A 141 19.40 -0.43 4.94
C GLU A 141 19.79 -1.40 6.06
N ALA A 142 19.80 -0.92 7.30
CA ALA A 142 20.07 -1.75 8.48
C ALA A 142 18.99 -2.81 8.71
N HIS A 143 17.71 -2.49 8.47
CA HIS A 143 16.60 -3.43 8.64
C HIS A 143 16.47 -4.41 7.47
N LEU A 144 16.80 -4.00 6.24
CA LEU A 144 16.70 -4.84 5.05
C LEU A 144 17.88 -5.80 4.86
N ASN A 145 18.96 -5.67 5.65
CA ASN A 145 20.16 -6.52 5.60
C ASN A 145 20.68 -6.71 4.15
N LEU A 146 20.71 -5.62 3.36
CA LEU A 146 21.05 -5.65 1.94
C LEU A 146 22.55 -5.87 1.76
N THR A 147 22.90 -6.92 1.02
CA THR A 147 24.28 -7.07 0.54
C THR A 147 24.57 -6.01 -0.53
N ALA A 148 25.77 -5.45 -0.52
CA ALA A 148 26.18 -4.28 -1.33
C ALA A 148 25.97 -4.42 -2.85
N LYS A 149 25.74 -5.61 -3.38
CA LYS A 149 25.60 -5.87 -4.83
C LYS A 149 24.15 -5.90 -5.33
N GLU A 150 23.19 -6.31 -4.48
CA GLU A 150 21.74 -6.30 -4.78
C GLU A 150 21.07 -4.99 -4.30
N GLY A 151 21.81 -4.18 -3.52
CA GLY A 151 21.26 -3.11 -2.71
C GLY A 151 20.67 -1.94 -3.48
N LYS A 152 21.31 -1.46 -4.55
CA LYS A 152 20.92 -0.18 -5.17
C LYS A 152 19.58 -0.24 -5.92
N GLU A 153 19.36 -1.29 -6.73
CA GLU A 153 18.10 -1.43 -7.49
C GLU A 153 16.94 -1.78 -6.56
N LYS A 154 17.18 -2.68 -5.60
CA LYS A 154 16.17 -3.04 -4.60
C LYS A 154 15.81 -1.85 -3.71
N LEU A 155 16.79 -1.05 -3.30
CA LEU A 155 16.56 0.15 -2.50
C LEU A 155 15.77 1.22 -3.28
N ALA A 156 16.07 1.42 -4.57
CA ALA A 156 15.33 2.34 -5.42
C ALA A 156 13.86 1.90 -5.58
N ALA A 157 13.62 0.62 -5.82
CA ALA A 157 12.26 0.07 -5.92
C ALA A 157 11.48 0.21 -4.59
N VAL A 158 12.14 -0.04 -3.46
CA VAL A 158 11.56 0.15 -2.11
C VAL A 158 11.24 1.63 -1.87
N LYS A 159 12.13 2.56 -2.22
CA LYS A 159 11.88 4.00 -2.06
C LYS A 159 10.68 4.47 -2.88
N VAL A 160 10.54 4.04 -4.14
CA VAL A 160 9.39 4.38 -4.98
C VAL A 160 8.10 3.90 -4.35
N ARG A 161 8.09 2.66 -3.83
CA ARG A 161 6.93 2.09 -3.16
C ARG A 161 6.59 2.83 -1.87
N VAL A 162 7.56 3.07 -1.00
CA VAL A 162 7.39 3.83 0.25
C VAL A 162 6.74 5.19 -0.04
N ASN A 163 7.20 5.89 -1.07
CA ASN A 163 6.61 7.17 -1.48
C ASN A 163 5.14 7.02 -1.89
N GLN A 164 4.79 5.99 -2.66
CA GLN A 164 3.41 5.72 -3.08
C GLN A 164 2.51 5.33 -1.90
N ASP A 165 3.02 4.51 -0.98
CA ASP A 165 2.29 4.08 0.21
C ASP A 165 2.07 5.24 1.20
N ILE A 166 3.07 6.10 1.40
CA ILE A 166 2.94 7.33 2.20
C ILE A 166 1.89 8.26 1.59
N PHE A 167 1.95 8.51 0.27
CA PHE A 167 0.93 9.31 -0.41
C PHE A 167 -0.47 8.71 -0.22
N ARG A 168 -0.61 7.40 -0.41
CA ARG A 168 -1.87 6.69 -0.21
C ARG A 168 -2.39 6.86 1.23
N LYS A 169 -1.55 6.65 2.24
CA LYS A 169 -1.92 6.82 3.65
C LYS A 169 -2.39 8.25 3.94
N MET A 170 -1.67 9.25 3.43
CA MET A 170 -2.05 10.65 3.60
C MET A 170 -3.38 10.99 2.94
N VAL A 171 -3.59 10.57 1.69
CA VAL A 171 -4.83 10.84 0.96
C VAL A 171 -6.02 10.14 1.62
N LEU A 172 -5.91 8.85 1.94
CA LEU A 172 -7.00 8.14 2.60
C LEU A 172 -7.35 8.77 3.97
N ALA A 173 -6.36 9.14 4.76
CA ALA A 173 -6.57 9.83 6.03
C ALA A 173 -7.27 11.19 5.84
N ASN A 174 -6.86 11.96 4.83
CA ASN A 174 -7.44 13.26 4.51
C ASN A 174 -8.94 13.17 4.15
N TYR A 175 -9.35 12.08 3.50
CA TYR A 175 -10.76 11.81 3.14
C TYR A 175 -11.50 10.92 4.16
N GLY A 176 -10.90 10.63 5.32
CA GLY A 176 -11.51 9.77 6.35
C GLY A 176 -11.81 8.35 5.86
N GLY A 177 -10.98 7.83 4.95
CA GLY A 177 -11.13 6.48 4.38
C GLY A 177 -12.38 6.30 3.53
N LYS A 178 -12.86 7.35 2.84
CA LYS A 178 -14.08 7.30 2.02
C LYS A 178 -13.84 7.82 0.61
N CYS A 179 -14.43 7.15 -0.37
CA CYS A 179 -14.49 7.65 -1.75
C CYS A 179 -15.19 9.00 -1.80
N CYS A 180 -14.57 10.01 -2.40
CA CYS A 180 -15.11 11.36 -2.45
C CYS A 180 -16.38 11.49 -3.33
N VAL A 181 -16.64 10.54 -4.24
CA VAL A 181 -17.83 10.53 -5.09
C VAL A 181 -18.97 9.75 -4.43
N THR A 182 -18.70 8.55 -3.95
CA THR A 182 -19.74 7.60 -3.50
C THR A 182 -19.89 7.47 -1.99
N GLY A 183 -18.90 7.93 -1.22
CA GLY A 183 -18.84 7.68 0.21
C GLY A 183 -18.47 6.24 0.60
N LEU A 184 -18.17 5.36 -0.38
CA LEU A 184 -17.73 3.98 -0.12
C LEU A 184 -16.52 3.97 0.79
N SER A 185 -16.54 3.14 1.86
CA SER A 185 -15.52 3.08 2.92
C SER A 185 -14.88 1.70 3.07
N VAL A 186 -14.85 0.90 2.00
CA VAL A 186 -14.18 -0.41 1.98
C VAL A 186 -12.72 -0.23 1.56
N PRO A 187 -11.73 -0.37 2.47
CA PRO A 187 -10.33 0.02 2.20
C PRO A 187 -9.70 -0.67 0.99
N ASP A 188 -10.03 -1.95 0.76
CA ASP A 188 -9.42 -2.76 -0.29
C ASP A 188 -9.81 -2.31 -1.71
N VAL A 189 -10.92 -1.59 -1.85
CA VAL A 189 -11.37 -1.05 -3.14
C VAL A 189 -11.19 0.47 -3.26
N LEU A 190 -10.59 1.13 -2.26
CA LEU A 190 -10.21 2.52 -2.34
C LEU A 190 -8.83 2.70 -3.00
N ARG A 191 -8.68 3.79 -3.72
CA ARG A 191 -7.44 4.22 -4.37
C ARG A 191 -7.14 5.67 -3.99
N ALA A 192 -5.85 5.98 -3.91
CA ALA A 192 -5.35 7.34 -3.84
C ALA A 192 -4.92 7.75 -5.25
N SER A 193 -5.84 8.38 -5.98
CA SER A 193 -5.63 8.82 -7.35
C SER A 193 -4.85 10.12 -7.37
N HIS A 194 -3.77 10.19 -8.17
CA HIS A 194 -3.08 11.44 -8.45
C HIS A 194 -3.87 12.26 -9.48
N ILE A 195 -4.04 13.56 -9.24
CA ILE A 195 -4.66 14.47 -10.21
C ILE A 195 -3.68 14.75 -11.35
N SER A 196 -2.43 15.11 -11.02
CA SER A 196 -1.31 15.16 -11.95
C SER A 196 -0.52 13.85 -11.81
N PRO A 197 -0.25 13.12 -12.93
CA PRO A 197 0.35 11.80 -12.87
C PRO A 197 1.71 11.77 -12.14
N TRP A 198 1.97 10.71 -11.39
CA TRP A 198 3.23 10.49 -10.67
C TRP A 198 4.49 10.68 -11.52
N ALA A 199 4.43 10.21 -12.78
CA ALA A 199 5.58 10.25 -13.68
C ALA A 199 5.88 11.67 -14.20
N GLU A 200 4.89 12.55 -14.24
CA GLU A 200 4.96 13.85 -14.90
C GLU A 200 5.23 15.01 -13.91
N ASP A 201 4.87 14.84 -12.65
CA ASP A 201 4.93 15.92 -11.65
C ASP A 201 5.65 15.48 -10.37
N GLU A 202 6.98 15.45 -10.45
CA GLU A 202 7.85 15.05 -9.34
C GLU A 202 7.58 15.83 -8.05
N LYS A 203 7.34 17.14 -8.17
CA LYS A 203 7.16 18.05 -7.03
C LYS A 203 5.84 17.85 -6.28
N ASN A 204 4.87 17.23 -6.92
CA ASN A 204 3.56 16.97 -6.35
C ASN A 204 3.32 15.48 -6.02
N ARG A 205 4.34 14.63 -6.10
CA ARG A 205 4.21 13.19 -5.83
C ARG A 205 3.66 12.88 -4.44
N LEU A 206 4.15 13.59 -3.43
CA LEU A 206 3.72 13.43 -2.03
C LEU A 206 2.76 14.54 -1.56
N ASN A 207 2.33 15.43 -2.47
CA ASN A 207 1.42 16.50 -2.13
C ASN A 207 -0.02 15.99 -1.99
N PRO A 208 -0.64 16.00 -0.80
CA PRO A 208 -2.01 15.53 -0.61
C PRO A 208 -3.07 16.36 -1.37
N GLU A 209 -2.75 17.61 -1.77
CA GLU A 209 -3.60 18.44 -2.64
C GLU A 209 -3.61 17.94 -4.10
N ASN A 210 -2.67 17.06 -4.47
CA ASN A 210 -2.63 16.34 -5.73
C ASN A 210 -3.37 14.99 -5.65
N GLY A 211 -4.14 14.75 -4.60
CA GLY A 211 -4.74 13.45 -4.33
C GLY A 211 -6.25 13.46 -4.18
N LEU A 212 -6.89 12.43 -4.73
CA LEU A 212 -8.31 12.13 -4.53
C LEU A 212 -8.46 10.71 -3.95
N CYS A 213 -9.33 10.53 -2.96
CA CYS A 213 -9.73 9.19 -2.54
C CYS A 213 -10.91 8.72 -3.39
N LEU A 214 -10.68 7.77 -4.27
CA LEU A 214 -11.67 7.22 -5.19
C LEU A 214 -11.86 5.71 -4.98
N SER A 215 -13.04 5.19 -5.26
CA SER A 215 -13.20 3.74 -5.44
C SER A 215 -12.58 3.31 -6.79
N ALA A 216 -12.18 2.04 -6.91
CA ALA A 216 -11.44 1.53 -8.07
C ALA A 216 -12.11 1.85 -9.42
N THR A 217 -13.45 1.86 -9.49
CA THR A 217 -14.18 2.21 -10.71
C THR A 217 -13.99 3.69 -11.07
N TYR A 218 -14.09 4.58 -10.07
CA TYR A 218 -13.94 6.02 -10.30
C TYR A 218 -12.47 6.41 -10.51
N ASP A 219 -11.54 5.74 -9.86
CA ASP A 219 -10.11 5.84 -10.11
C ASP A 219 -9.79 5.52 -11.58
N ALA A 220 -10.24 4.37 -12.07
CA ALA A 220 -10.04 3.97 -13.46
C ALA A 220 -10.70 4.92 -14.47
N ALA A 221 -11.84 5.51 -14.14
CA ALA A 221 -12.50 6.50 -15.00
C ALA A 221 -11.77 7.85 -14.97
N PHE A 222 -11.27 8.26 -13.81
CA PHE A 222 -10.49 9.49 -13.64
C PHE A 222 -9.15 9.40 -14.39
N ASP A 223 -8.38 8.35 -14.19
CA ASP A 223 -7.09 8.12 -14.87
C ASP A 223 -7.19 8.11 -16.41
N ARG A 224 -8.37 7.76 -16.94
CA ARG A 224 -8.64 7.75 -18.39
C ARG A 224 -9.33 9.03 -18.89
N HIS A 225 -9.39 10.06 -18.06
CA HIS A 225 -10.06 11.32 -18.38
C HIS A 225 -11.53 11.15 -18.83
N LEU A 226 -12.21 10.13 -18.30
CA LEU A 226 -13.63 9.90 -18.53
C LEU A 226 -14.51 10.70 -17.55
N ILE A 227 -13.95 11.06 -16.40
CA ILE A 227 -14.55 11.97 -15.42
C ILE A 227 -13.52 12.97 -14.94
N SER A 228 -13.98 14.12 -14.43
CA SER A 228 -13.17 15.11 -13.73
C SER A 228 -14.04 15.90 -12.74
N PHE A 229 -13.53 17.02 -12.21
CA PHE A 229 -14.29 17.90 -11.31
C PHE A 229 -14.13 19.36 -11.75
N ASP A 230 -15.23 20.12 -11.64
CA ASP A 230 -15.25 21.55 -11.94
C ASP A 230 -14.63 22.42 -10.83
N GLU A 231 -14.63 23.74 -11.00
CA GLU A 231 -14.14 24.74 -10.03
C GLU A 231 -14.92 24.75 -8.72
N HIS A 232 -16.10 24.14 -8.69
CA HIS A 232 -16.94 23.98 -7.50
C HIS A 232 -16.84 22.57 -6.89
N TYR A 233 -15.88 21.74 -7.38
CA TYR A 233 -15.71 20.34 -7.01
C TYR A 233 -16.91 19.46 -7.36
N ARG A 234 -17.63 19.76 -8.46
CA ARG A 234 -18.72 18.95 -8.95
C ARG A 234 -18.22 18.01 -10.03
N LEU A 235 -18.77 16.79 -10.03
CA LEU A 235 -18.43 15.76 -11.00
C LEU A 235 -18.78 16.21 -12.41
N VAL A 236 -17.81 16.12 -13.31
CA VAL A 236 -17.98 16.35 -14.75
C VAL A 236 -17.77 15.01 -15.45
N VAL A 237 -18.73 14.63 -16.29
CA VAL A 237 -18.70 13.37 -17.04
C VAL A 237 -18.39 13.65 -18.50
N SER A 238 -17.45 12.91 -19.08
CA SER A 238 -17.03 13.08 -20.48
C SER A 238 -18.16 12.70 -21.46
N LYS A 239 -18.03 13.21 -22.68
CA LYS A 239 -18.93 12.83 -23.79
C LYS A 239 -18.86 11.32 -24.06
N ALA A 240 -17.67 10.73 -23.97
CA ALA A 240 -17.48 9.29 -24.20
C ALA A 240 -18.36 8.41 -23.28
N ILE A 241 -18.54 8.78 -22.01
CA ILE A 241 -19.52 8.08 -21.14
C ILE A 241 -20.94 8.44 -21.49
N LYS A 242 -21.23 9.72 -21.80
CA LYS A 242 -22.60 10.19 -22.13
C LYS A 242 -23.15 9.51 -23.38
N ASP A 243 -22.32 9.15 -24.34
CA ASP A 243 -22.73 8.42 -25.54
C ASP A 243 -23.28 7.01 -25.21
N HIS A 244 -22.98 6.48 -24.01
CA HIS A 244 -23.57 5.23 -23.46
C HIS A 244 -24.86 5.46 -22.66
N TYR A 245 -25.64 6.49 -22.97
CA TYR A 245 -26.84 6.86 -22.21
C TYR A 245 -27.92 5.79 -22.15
N THR A 246 -27.92 4.79 -23.02
CA THR A 246 -28.84 3.65 -22.99
C THR A 246 -28.43 2.58 -21.99
N ASP A 247 -27.14 2.53 -21.57
CA ASP A 247 -26.63 1.61 -20.61
C ASP A 247 -27.06 2.02 -19.18
N ALA A 248 -27.79 1.13 -18.51
CA ALA A 248 -28.29 1.37 -17.16
C ALA A 248 -27.14 1.51 -16.13
N ALA A 249 -26.05 0.79 -16.31
CA ALA A 249 -24.87 0.88 -15.44
C ALA A 249 -24.15 2.22 -15.66
N ALA A 250 -23.93 2.65 -16.91
CA ALA A 250 -23.33 3.95 -17.21
C ALA A 250 -24.16 5.10 -16.62
N LYS A 251 -25.49 5.01 -16.72
CA LYS A 251 -26.40 5.98 -16.06
C LYS A 251 -26.20 5.98 -14.54
N SER A 252 -26.28 4.83 -13.92
CA SER A 252 -26.26 4.70 -12.45
C SER A 252 -24.92 5.13 -11.86
N TYR A 253 -23.81 4.71 -12.49
CA TYR A 253 -22.48 4.97 -11.95
C TYR A 253 -21.95 6.37 -12.27
N PHE A 254 -22.36 6.98 -13.40
CA PHE A 254 -21.74 8.23 -13.87
C PHE A 254 -22.73 9.31 -14.22
N ILE A 255 -23.66 9.05 -15.18
CA ILE A 255 -24.47 10.12 -15.79
C ILE A 255 -25.37 10.78 -14.75
N ASN A 256 -26.02 9.99 -13.89
CA ASN A 256 -26.92 10.51 -12.85
C ASN A 256 -26.19 11.25 -11.71
N LEU A 257 -24.88 11.11 -11.64
CA LEU A 257 -24.05 11.79 -10.63
C LEU A 257 -23.40 13.06 -11.18
N GLU A 258 -23.54 13.37 -12.47
CA GLU A 258 -23.01 14.60 -13.05
C GLU A 258 -23.55 15.84 -12.32
N GLY A 259 -22.65 16.77 -12.01
CA GLY A 259 -22.96 17.96 -11.23
C GLY A 259 -23.06 17.76 -9.72
N GLN A 260 -23.01 16.51 -9.23
CA GLN A 260 -22.95 16.24 -7.80
C GLN A 260 -21.62 16.72 -7.23
N LYS A 261 -21.68 17.45 -6.12
CA LYS A 261 -20.46 17.89 -5.42
C LYS A 261 -19.81 16.73 -4.71
N MET A 262 -18.47 16.57 -4.88
CA MET A 262 -17.73 15.58 -4.14
C MET A 262 -17.70 15.88 -2.64
N SER A 263 -17.52 14.85 -1.81
CA SER A 263 -17.19 15.02 -0.40
C SER A 263 -15.80 15.60 -0.30
N LEU A 264 -15.67 16.79 0.27
CA LEU A 264 -14.39 17.47 0.43
C LEU A 264 -13.59 16.83 1.58
N PRO A 265 -12.26 16.79 1.46
CA PRO A 265 -11.40 16.27 2.51
C PRO A 265 -11.32 17.22 3.71
N ALA A 266 -10.84 16.67 4.85
CA ALA A 266 -10.79 17.41 6.11
C ALA A 266 -9.80 18.59 6.11
N LYS A 267 -8.66 18.47 5.40
CA LYS A 267 -7.56 19.42 5.55
C LYS A 267 -7.00 19.95 4.22
N PHE A 268 -6.58 19.08 3.32
CA PHE A 268 -5.90 19.45 2.08
C PHE A 268 -6.87 19.34 0.91
N LEU A 269 -7.43 20.48 0.51
CA LEU A 269 -8.35 20.52 -0.63
C LEU A 269 -7.62 20.20 -1.93
N PRO A 270 -8.23 19.44 -2.86
CA PRO A 270 -7.66 19.20 -4.19
C PRO A 270 -7.34 20.51 -4.90
N SER A 271 -6.14 20.60 -5.46
CA SER A 271 -5.66 21.79 -6.18
C SER A 271 -6.53 22.07 -7.41
N GLN A 272 -7.20 23.21 -7.44
CA GLN A 272 -8.01 23.63 -8.58
C GLN A 272 -7.17 23.77 -9.85
N ALA A 273 -5.93 24.24 -9.75
CA ALA A 273 -5.04 24.33 -10.90
C ALA A 273 -4.68 22.97 -11.51
N LEU A 274 -4.58 21.92 -10.69
CA LEU A 274 -4.36 20.54 -11.18
C LEU A 274 -5.66 19.97 -11.76
N LEU A 275 -6.80 20.19 -11.11
CA LEU A 275 -8.10 19.76 -11.62
C LEU A 275 -8.45 20.43 -12.95
N GLU A 276 -8.13 21.71 -13.14
CA GLU A 276 -8.32 22.43 -14.40
C GLU A 276 -7.55 21.77 -15.54
N LYS A 277 -6.26 21.47 -15.31
CA LYS A 277 -5.42 20.74 -16.29
C LYS A 277 -6.00 19.37 -16.63
N HIS A 278 -6.39 18.62 -15.60
CA HIS A 278 -6.98 17.30 -15.77
C HIS A 278 -8.30 17.39 -16.55
N ARG A 279 -9.15 18.36 -16.24
CA ARG A 279 -10.44 18.59 -16.92
C ARG A 279 -10.26 18.96 -18.38
N ALA A 280 -9.19 19.68 -18.74
CA ALA A 280 -8.89 20.01 -20.13
C ALA A 280 -8.56 18.77 -20.99
N LEU A 281 -8.26 17.64 -20.39
CA LEU A 281 -7.98 16.36 -21.06
C LEU A 281 -9.22 15.44 -21.13
N LEU A 282 -10.40 15.88 -20.66
CA LEU A 282 -11.61 15.04 -20.72
C LEU A 282 -11.84 14.50 -22.13
N ALA A 283 -12.08 13.20 -22.22
CA ALA A 283 -12.37 12.49 -23.45
C ALA A 283 -13.63 13.07 -24.12
N GLY A 284 -13.42 13.71 -25.27
CA GLY A 284 -14.35 14.57 -25.98
C GLY A 284 -15.44 13.88 -26.74
#